data_bf64f9f2e14a51e116cb7bbb2a165e3c
#
_entry.id   bf64f9f2e14a51e116cb7bbb2a165e3c
#
_cell.length_a   1.000
_cell.length_b   1.000
_cell.length_c   1.000
_cell.angle_alpha   90.00
_cell.angle_beta   90.00
_cell.angle_gamma   90.00
#
_symmetry.space_group_name_H-M   'P 1'
#
loop_
_entity.id
_entity.type
_entity.pdbx_description
1 polymer ?
#
loop_
_entity_poly.entity_id
_entity_poly.type
_entity_poly.pdbx_seq_one_letter_code
_entity_poly.pdbx_strand_id
1 'polypeptide(L)'
;CGGFVNMVFIVSSMLSGACATPEFLMYMNYFIAQEFGEDYYRRADEVVDLSRHRRTIDKVITDCFEQVVYSINQPTGARNFQAVFWNIAYYDRYYFESLFGEFRFPDGSRPDWEGLSWLQKRFMKWFNAERLKTVLTFPVETMALLTRDGDVMDAEWGDFTAQMYAEGHSFFTYMSDNADSLSSCCRLRNEIQDNGFSYT
;
A
#
# COMPACT_ATOMS: atom_id res chain seq x y z
N CYS A 1 8.84 10.14 -3.69
CA CYS A 1 9.15 8.69 -3.76
C CYS A 1 10.56 8.38 -3.28
N GLY A 2 11.63 9.11 -3.69
CA GLY A 2 13.01 8.82 -3.29
C GLY A 2 13.27 8.83 -1.78
N GLY A 3 12.67 9.77 -1.02
CA GLY A 3 12.78 9.82 0.44
C GLY A 3 12.22 8.56 1.12
N PHE A 4 11.11 8.05 0.64
CA PHE A 4 10.52 6.79 1.14
C PHE A 4 11.47 5.60 0.92
N VAL A 5 12.01 5.46 -0.29
CA VAL A 5 12.97 4.38 -0.62
C VAL A 5 14.19 4.43 0.29
N ASN A 6 14.76 5.63 0.50
CA ASN A 6 15.89 5.81 1.40
C ASN A 6 15.56 5.44 2.86
N MET A 7 14.38 5.82 3.34
CA MET A 7 13.90 5.44 4.67
C MET A 7 13.79 3.91 4.80
N VAL A 8 13.19 3.25 3.82
CA VAL A 8 13.07 1.78 3.80
C VAL A 8 14.45 1.12 3.82
N PHE A 9 15.41 1.62 3.06
CA PHE A 9 16.78 1.09 3.07
C PHE A 9 17.48 1.28 4.42
N ILE A 10 17.36 2.46 5.04
CA ILE A 10 17.95 2.72 6.36
C ILE A 10 17.33 1.80 7.42
N VAL A 11 16.00 1.78 7.52
CA VAL A 11 15.31 0.95 8.51
C VAL A 11 15.61 -0.53 8.30
N SER A 12 15.53 -1.01 7.06
CA SER A 12 15.78 -2.41 6.74
C SER A 12 17.23 -2.84 6.99
N SER A 13 18.21 -1.92 6.95
CA SER A 13 19.60 -2.22 7.29
C SER A 13 19.81 -2.50 8.79
N MET A 14 18.90 -2.01 9.63
CA MET A 14 18.92 -2.19 11.09
C MET A 14 18.12 -3.41 11.54
N LEU A 15 17.35 -4.02 10.64
CA LEU A 15 16.48 -5.15 10.93
C LEU A 15 17.02 -6.41 10.25
N SER A 16 16.98 -7.53 10.95
CA SER A 16 17.34 -8.84 10.38
C SER A 16 16.21 -9.53 9.62
N GLY A 17 15.00 -8.94 9.62
CA GLY A 17 13.79 -9.50 9.03
C GLY A 17 13.16 -8.63 7.95
N ALA A 18 11.84 -8.74 7.85
CA ALA A 18 11.02 -7.97 6.92
C ALA A 18 10.84 -6.51 7.39
N CYS A 19 10.62 -5.62 6.43
CA CYS A 19 10.23 -4.24 6.67
C CYS A 19 8.79 -4.07 6.16
N ALA A 20 7.82 -3.86 7.06
CA ALA A 20 6.43 -3.63 6.71
C ALA A 20 6.11 -2.13 6.75
N THR A 21 5.43 -1.64 5.74
CA THR A 21 4.89 -0.27 5.67
C THR A 21 3.42 -0.34 5.26
N PRO A 22 2.54 -0.77 6.17
CA PRO A 22 1.13 -0.95 5.86
C PRO A 22 0.45 0.37 5.47
N GLU A 23 0.96 1.51 5.93
CA GLU A 23 0.46 2.86 5.64
C GLU A 23 0.99 3.46 4.34
N PHE A 24 1.81 2.74 3.57
CA PHE A 24 2.49 3.27 2.39
C PHE A 24 1.52 3.94 1.41
N LEU A 25 0.45 3.25 1.01
CA LEU A 25 -0.51 3.79 0.06
C LEU A 25 -1.36 4.92 0.66
N MET A 26 -1.61 4.91 1.97
CA MET A 26 -2.30 6.00 2.67
C MET A 26 -1.48 7.30 2.63
N TYR A 27 -0.18 7.22 2.95
CA TYR A 27 0.71 8.39 2.83
C TYR A 27 0.91 8.81 1.38
N MET A 28 0.98 7.86 0.46
CA MET A 28 1.09 8.18 -0.96
C MET A 28 -0.15 8.92 -1.45
N ASN A 29 -1.35 8.48 -1.07
CA ASN A 29 -2.61 9.18 -1.36
C ASN A 29 -2.59 10.62 -0.83
N TYR A 30 -2.15 10.81 0.41
CA TYR A 30 -2.02 12.14 1.01
C TYR A 30 -1.12 13.07 0.19
N PHE A 31 0.08 12.62 -0.20
CA PHE A 31 1.00 13.45 -0.98
C PHE A 31 0.52 13.70 -2.41
N ILE A 32 -0.15 12.74 -3.03
CA ILE A 32 -0.76 12.92 -4.36
C ILE A 32 -1.88 13.96 -4.29
N ALA A 33 -2.72 13.90 -3.26
CA ALA A 33 -3.78 14.87 -3.04
C ALA A 33 -3.24 16.29 -2.77
N GLN A 34 -2.13 16.42 -2.07
CA GLN A 34 -1.44 17.71 -1.88
C GLN A 34 -0.93 18.30 -3.21
N GLU A 35 -0.48 17.48 -4.14
CA GLU A 35 0.08 17.93 -5.42
C GLU A 35 -1.01 18.21 -6.47
N PHE A 36 -2.03 17.36 -6.56
CA PHE A 36 -3.03 17.37 -7.66
C PHE A 36 -4.46 17.69 -7.21
N GLY A 37 -4.70 17.86 -5.90
CA GLY A 37 -6.04 18.05 -5.33
C GLY A 37 -6.67 16.73 -4.86
N GLU A 38 -7.63 16.84 -3.95
CA GLU A 38 -8.29 15.68 -3.33
C GLU A 38 -9.06 14.80 -4.33
N ASP A 39 -9.50 15.39 -5.45
CA ASP A 39 -10.25 14.70 -6.50
C ASP A 39 -9.38 14.15 -7.65
N TYR A 40 -8.05 14.05 -7.45
CA TYR A 40 -7.08 13.63 -8.47
C TYR A 40 -7.46 12.31 -9.16
N TYR A 41 -8.05 11.38 -8.42
CA TYR A 41 -8.45 10.07 -8.92
C TYR A 41 -9.59 10.13 -9.93
N ARG A 42 -10.43 11.18 -9.87
CA ARG A 42 -11.47 11.45 -10.89
C ARG A 42 -10.91 12.12 -12.14
N ARG A 43 -9.74 12.74 -12.01
CA ARG A 43 -9.02 13.47 -13.06
C ARG A 43 -7.74 12.75 -13.49
N ALA A 44 -7.67 11.43 -13.28
CA ALA A 44 -6.46 10.64 -13.55
C ALA A 44 -5.93 10.76 -14.97
N ASP A 45 -6.81 10.99 -15.96
CA ASP A 45 -6.47 11.19 -17.37
C ASP A 45 -6.10 12.64 -17.71
N GLU A 46 -6.22 13.58 -16.76
CA GLU A 46 -5.84 14.97 -16.99
C GLU A 46 -4.33 15.09 -17.21
N VAL A 47 -3.96 15.85 -18.24
CA VAL A 47 -2.56 16.09 -18.58
C VAL A 47 -2.03 17.26 -17.77
N VAL A 48 -1.01 17.00 -17.00
CA VAL A 48 -0.28 17.99 -16.21
C VAL A 48 1.08 18.27 -16.82
N ASP A 49 1.54 19.52 -16.67
CA ASP A 49 2.85 19.95 -17.18
C ASP A 49 3.87 19.95 -16.03
N LEU A 50 4.69 18.92 -15.97
CA LEU A 50 5.74 18.78 -14.98
C LEU A 50 7.11 18.99 -15.61
N SER A 51 7.66 20.21 -15.47
CA SER A 51 9.08 20.54 -15.73
C SER A 51 9.65 20.00 -17.05
N ARG A 52 8.95 20.17 -18.18
CA ARG A 52 9.30 19.73 -19.55
C ARG A 52 8.64 18.46 -20.06
N HIS A 53 7.83 17.78 -19.25
CA HIS A 53 7.12 16.58 -19.71
C HIS A 53 5.63 16.72 -19.43
N ARG A 54 4.83 16.55 -20.49
CA ARG A 54 3.38 16.47 -20.37
C ARG A 54 3.01 15.01 -20.11
N ARG A 55 2.39 14.74 -18.97
CA ARG A 55 1.95 13.39 -18.56
C ARG A 55 0.58 13.46 -17.92
N THR A 56 -0.18 12.39 -17.99
CA THR A 56 -1.40 12.27 -17.19
C THR A 56 -1.07 12.10 -15.72
N ILE A 57 -1.99 12.47 -14.83
CA ILE A 57 -1.84 12.25 -13.39
C ILE A 57 -1.61 10.74 -13.13
N ASP A 58 -2.38 9.86 -13.79
CA ASP A 58 -2.18 8.40 -13.69
C ASP A 58 -0.76 7.96 -14.06
N LYS A 59 -0.19 8.54 -15.13
CA LYS A 59 1.19 8.21 -15.50
C LYS A 59 2.21 8.69 -14.48
N VAL A 60 2.01 9.86 -13.88
CA VAL A 60 2.88 10.36 -12.80
C VAL A 60 2.83 9.42 -11.58
N ILE A 61 1.64 8.96 -11.21
CA ILE A 61 1.44 8.01 -10.12
C ILE A 61 2.12 6.67 -10.46
N THR A 62 1.93 6.17 -11.67
CA THR A 62 2.54 4.92 -12.12
C THR A 62 4.08 5.02 -12.13
N ASP A 63 4.65 6.15 -12.56
CA ASP A 63 6.10 6.39 -12.49
C ASP A 63 6.63 6.34 -11.04
N CYS A 64 5.83 6.82 -10.08
CA CYS A 64 6.17 6.69 -8.66
C CYS A 64 6.13 5.22 -8.19
N PHE A 65 5.15 4.44 -8.63
CA PHE A 65 5.11 3.00 -8.35
C PHE A 65 6.36 2.30 -8.90
N GLU A 66 6.68 2.55 -10.16
CA GLU A 66 7.87 2.01 -10.82
C GLU A 66 9.13 2.35 -10.04
N GLN A 67 9.33 3.63 -9.71
CA GLN A 67 10.50 4.08 -8.97
C GLN A 67 10.65 3.37 -7.63
N VAL A 68 9.57 3.26 -6.85
CA VAL A 68 9.61 2.65 -5.51
C VAL A 68 9.85 1.15 -5.62
N VAL A 69 9.03 0.46 -6.40
CA VAL A 69 9.06 -1.00 -6.47
C VAL A 69 10.37 -1.50 -7.07
N TYR A 70 10.83 -0.92 -8.18
CA TYR A 70 12.09 -1.33 -8.80
C TYR A 70 13.31 -1.01 -7.91
N SER A 71 13.31 0.13 -7.20
CA SER A 71 14.40 0.45 -6.29
C SER A 71 14.49 -0.55 -5.14
N ILE A 72 13.37 -0.92 -4.53
CA ILE A 72 13.32 -1.83 -3.39
C ILE A 72 13.69 -3.27 -3.81
N ASN A 73 13.40 -3.65 -5.06
CA ASN A 73 13.78 -4.97 -5.58
C ASN A 73 15.26 -5.07 -5.98
N GLN A 74 16.02 -3.96 -5.96
CA GLN A 74 17.45 -4.03 -6.22
C GLN A 74 18.23 -4.55 -5.00
N PRO A 75 19.21 -5.43 -5.21
CA PRO A 75 20.13 -5.80 -4.15
C PRO A 75 20.91 -4.58 -3.62
N THR A 76 21.02 -4.43 -2.32
CA THR A 76 21.75 -3.32 -1.71
C THR A 76 22.90 -3.81 -0.84
N GLY A 77 24.02 -3.05 -0.82
CA GLY A 77 25.17 -3.34 0.03
C GLY A 77 24.84 -3.30 1.52
N ALA A 78 23.89 -2.44 1.93
CA ALA A 78 23.41 -2.34 3.30
C ALA A 78 22.73 -3.63 3.83
N ARG A 79 22.33 -4.52 2.93
CA ARG A 79 21.68 -5.81 3.25
C ARG A 79 22.46 -7.01 2.69
N ASN A 80 23.80 -6.96 2.67
CA ASN A 80 24.64 -8.01 2.11
C ASN A 80 24.22 -8.42 0.67
N PHE A 81 23.91 -7.42 -0.17
CA PHE A 81 23.45 -7.59 -1.55
C PHE A 81 22.12 -8.34 -1.71
N GLN A 82 21.27 -8.32 -0.69
CA GLN A 82 19.89 -8.79 -0.78
C GLN A 82 18.93 -7.62 -1.01
N ALA A 83 17.82 -7.88 -1.72
CA ALA A 83 16.70 -6.94 -1.77
C ALA A 83 16.00 -6.84 -0.40
N VAL A 84 15.34 -5.71 -0.17
CA VAL A 84 14.57 -5.53 1.06
C VAL A 84 13.33 -6.42 1.03
N PHE A 85 13.14 -7.23 2.08
CA PHE A 85 11.90 -7.98 2.28
C PHE A 85 10.78 -7.02 2.71
N TRP A 86 10.18 -6.39 1.72
CA TRP A 86 9.20 -5.31 1.91
C TRP A 86 7.76 -5.83 1.85
N ASN A 87 6.91 -5.33 2.75
CA ASN A 87 5.50 -5.67 2.84
C ASN A 87 4.64 -4.43 2.82
N ILE A 88 3.49 -4.53 2.14
CA ILE A 88 2.42 -3.52 2.17
C ILE A 88 1.09 -4.18 2.49
N ALA A 89 0.12 -3.36 2.89
CA ALA A 89 -1.24 -3.82 3.11
C ALA A 89 -2.25 -2.99 2.29
N TYR A 90 -3.34 -3.64 1.94
CA TYR A 90 -4.56 -3.07 1.40
C TYR A 90 -5.68 -3.31 2.40
N TYR A 91 -6.64 -2.44 2.42
CA TYR A 91 -7.76 -2.47 3.34
C TYR A 91 -9.07 -2.37 2.59
N ASP A 92 -10.10 -3.07 3.05
CA ASP A 92 -11.46 -2.67 2.76
C ASP A 92 -11.83 -1.41 3.57
N ARG A 93 -12.97 -0.82 3.26
CA ARG A 93 -13.42 0.42 3.90
C ARG A 93 -13.56 0.30 5.41
N TYR A 94 -14.19 -0.76 5.88
CA TYR A 94 -14.49 -0.93 7.31
C TYR A 94 -13.23 -1.21 8.12
N TYR A 95 -12.32 -2.01 7.56
CA TYR A 95 -11.02 -2.26 8.16
C TYR A 95 -10.19 -0.98 8.27
N PHE A 96 -10.16 -0.21 7.19
CA PHE A 96 -9.47 1.08 7.14
C PHE A 96 -10.05 2.09 8.14
N GLU A 97 -11.37 2.26 8.19
CA GLU A 97 -12.04 3.18 9.11
C GLU A 97 -11.77 2.80 10.58
N SER A 98 -11.75 1.51 10.90
CA SER A 98 -11.45 1.01 12.24
C SER A 98 -10.02 1.32 12.68
N LEU A 99 -9.02 1.10 11.80
CA LEU A 99 -7.62 1.33 12.12
C LEU A 99 -7.21 2.80 12.07
N PHE A 100 -7.69 3.53 11.07
CA PHE A 100 -7.18 4.86 10.72
C PHE A 100 -8.22 5.98 10.85
N GLY A 101 -9.43 5.70 11.31
CA GLY A 101 -10.50 6.70 11.45
C GLY A 101 -10.11 7.89 12.35
N GLU A 102 -9.33 7.66 13.38
CA GLU A 102 -8.82 8.70 14.28
C GLU A 102 -7.43 9.22 13.91
N PHE A 103 -6.80 8.64 12.89
CA PHE A 103 -5.48 9.07 12.44
C PHE A 103 -5.52 10.51 11.89
N ARG A 104 -4.43 11.25 12.12
CA ARG A 104 -4.23 12.61 11.60
C ARG A 104 -2.85 12.70 10.98
N PHE A 105 -2.80 13.27 9.79
CA PHE A 105 -1.54 13.70 9.19
C PHE A 105 -0.93 14.90 9.94
N PRO A 106 0.35 15.24 9.72
CA PRO A 106 1.00 16.35 10.42
C PRO A 106 0.32 17.71 10.26
N ASP A 107 -0.44 17.93 9.20
CA ASP A 107 -1.25 19.12 8.94
C ASP A 107 -2.63 19.09 9.60
N GLY A 108 -2.96 18.00 10.33
CA GLY A 108 -4.23 17.79 11.00
C GLY A 108 -5.34 17.20 10.12
N SER A 109 -5.10 17.01 8.83
CA SER A 109 -6.07 16.38 7.92
C SER A 109 -6.28 14.89 8.23
N ARG A 110 -7.44 14.35 7.81
CA ARG A 110 -7.75 12.93 7.92
C ARG A 110 -7.41 12.22 6.61
N PRO A 111 -7.10 10.89 6.68
CA PRO A 111 -6.99 10.09 5.47
C PRO A 111 -8.33 10.08 4.71
N ASP A 112 -8.23 10.26 3.38
CA ASP A 112 -9.37 10.16 2.46
C ASP A 112 -9.51 8.73 1.95
N TRP A 113 -10.69 8.15 2.14
CA TRP A 113 -10.98 6.78 1.70
C TRP A 113 -11.12 6.68 0.18
N GLU A 114 -11.80 7.62 -0.47
CA GLU A 114 -12.13 7.49 -1.89
C GLU A 114 -10.87 7.49 -2.76
N GLY A 115 -9.97 8.43 -2.50
CA GLY A 115 -8.66 8.48 -3.16
C GLY A 115 -7.81 7.26 -2.82
N LEU A 116 -7.79 6.84 -1.55
CA LEU A 116 -7.05 5.66 -1.13
C LEU A 116 -7.60 4.37 -1.77
N SER A 117 -8.92 4.18 -1.79
CA SER A 117 -9.57 3.02 -2.41
C SER A 117 -9.18 2.91 -3.89
N TRP A 118 -9.27 4.03 -4.63
CA TRP A 118 -8.83 4.09 -6.02
C TRP A 118 -7.34 3.74 -6.16
N LEU A 119 -6.48 4.34 -5.34
CA LEU A 119 -5.03 4.15 -5.41
C LEU A 119 -4.62 2.72 -5.09
N GLN A 120 -5.23 2.09 -4.11
CA GLN A 120 -5.02 0.68 -3.76
C GLN A 120 -5.35 -0.25 -4.94
N LYS A 121 -6.53 -0.08 -5.54
CA LYS A 121 -6.96 -0.86 -6.70
C LYS A 121 -6.03 -0.61 -7.90
N ARG A 122 -5.60 0.64 -8.09
CA ARG A 122 -4.69 1.01 -9.17
C ARG A 122 -3.31 0.41 -9.01
N PHE A 123 -2.75 0.43 -7.78
CA PHE A 123 -1.46 -0.17 -7.48
C PHE A 123 -1.50 -1.69 -7.68
N MET A 124 -2.50 -2.36 -7.13
CA MET A 124 -2.61 -3.82 -7.22
C MET A 124 -2.71 -4.30 -8.68
N LYS A 125 -3.56 -3.67 -9.50
CA LYS A 125 -3.67 -3.98 -10.93
C LYS A 125 -2.37 -3.71 -11.69
N TRP A 126 -1.72 -2.57 -11.40
CA TRP A 126 -0.44 -2.23 -12.02
C TRP A 126 0.65 -3.26 -11.64
N PHE A 127 0.76 -3.59 -10.37
CA PHE A 127 1.79 -4.51 -9.88
C PHE A 127 1.60 -5.93 -10.43
N ASN A 128 0.35 -6.40 -10.53
CA ASN A 128 0.06 -7.69 -11.18
C ASN A 128 0.51 -7.69 -12.65
N ALA A 129 0.17 -6.64 -13.40
CA ALA A 129 0.59 -6.50 -14.79
C ALA A 129 2.11 -6.38 -14.94
N GLU A 130 2.78 -5.70 -14.02
CA GLU A 130 4.23 -5.50 -14.05
C GLU A 130 5.00 -6.80 -13.76
N ARG A 131 4.49 -7.63 -12.83
CA ARG A 131 5.06 -8.96 -12.51
C ARG A 131 4.99 -9.94 -13.67
N LEU A 132 4.12 -9.73 -14.65
CA LEU A 132 4.09 -10.52 -15.88
C LEU A 132 5.23 -10.17 -16.84
N LYS A 133 5.83 -8.97 -16.70
CA LYS A 133 6.91 -8.49 -17.56
C LYS A 133 8.30 -8.82 -17.00
N THR A 134 8.42 -8.82 -15.69
CA THR A 134 9.70 -9.01 -15.00
C THR A 134 9.52 -9.63 -13.63
N VAL A 135 10.58 -10.24 -13.10
CA VAL A 135 10.55 -10.83 -11.76
C VAL A 135 10.63 -9.73 -10.71
N LEU A 136 9.52 -9.48 -10.04
CA LEU A 136 9.42 -8.58 -8.90
C LEU A 136 8.96 -9.37 -7.68
N THR A 137 9.85 -9.56 -6.71
CA THR A 137 9.55 -10.33 -5.50
C THR A 137 8.77 -9.49 -4.48
N PHE A 138 9.07 -8.19 -4.42
CA PHE A 138 8.51 -7.27 -3.42
C PHE A 138 7.74 -6.12 -4.08
N PRO A 139 6.71 -5.59 -3.42
CA PRO A 139 6.26 -5.93 -2.06
C PRO A 139 5.56 -7.29 -1.99
N VAL A 140 5.62 -7.91 -0.80
CA VAL A 140 4.63 -8.91 -0.41
C VAL A 140 3.37 -8.16 -0.03
N GLU A 141 2.25 -8.56 -0.58
CA GLU A 141 0.97 -7.87 -0.47
C GLU A 141 0.03 -8.62 0.47
N THR A 142 -0.66 -7.89 1.32
CA THR A 142 -1.70 -8.42 2.20
C THR A 142 -2.97 -7.60 2.03
N MET A 143 -4.07 -8.27 1.67
CA MET A 143 -5.42 -7.70 1.65
C MET A 143 -6.10 -7.96 2.98
N ALA A 144 -6.44 -6.92 3.72
CA ALA A 144 -7.18 -7.01 4.98
C ALA A 144 -8.67 -6.75 4.74
N LEU A 145 -9.49 -7.74 5.02
CA LEU A 145 -10.95 -7.71 4.89
C LEU A 145 -11.62 -7.90 6.25
N LEU A 146 -12.52 -6.99 6.61
CA LEU A 146 -13.32 -7.13 7.82
C LEU A 146 -14.51 -8.04 7.54
N THR A 147 -14.73 -9.00 8.45
CA THR A 147 -15.84 -9.94 8.37
C THR A 147 -16.83 -9.74 9.51
N ARG A 148 -18.07 -10.11 9.26
CA ARG A 148 -19.12 -10.23 10.29
C ARG A 148 -19.94 -11.47 10.00
N ASP A 149 -20.15 -12.30 11.01
CA ASP A 149 -20.92 -13.56 10.89
C ASP A 149 -20.40 -14.50 9.77
N GLY A 150 -19.10 -14.40 9.45
CA GLY A 150 -18.44 -15.20 8.42
C GLY A 150 -18.43 -14.58 7.02
N ASP A 151 -19.14 -13.48 6.79
CA ASP A 151 -19.20 -12.78 5.51
C ASP A 151 -18.30 -11.52 5.50
N VAL A 152 -17.75 -11.18 4.33
CA VAL A 152 -17.00 -9.93 4.12
C VAL A 152 -17.99 -8.76 4.18
N MET A 153 -17.72 -7.77 5.04
CA MET A 153 -18.60 -6.63 5.24
C MET A 153 -18.65 -5.70 4.02
N ASP A 154 -17.53 -5.53 3.33
CA ASP A 154 -17.43 -4.71 2.12
C ASP A 154 -17.50 -5.61 0.88
N ALA A 155 -18.70 -5.75 0.34
CA ALA A 155 -18.93 -6.61 -0.83
C ALA A 155 -18.14 -6.15 -2.05
N GLU A 156 -17.95 -4.85 -2.27
CA GLU A 156 -17.18 -4.31 -3.39
C GLU A 156 -15.71 -4.75 -3.30
N TRP A 157 -15.13 -4.71 -2.11
CA TRP A 157 -13.75 -5.15 -1.88
C TRP A 157 -13.62 -6.67 -1.87
N GLY A 158 -14.65 -7.38 -1.41
CA GLY A 158 -14.73 -8.83 -1.54
C GLY A 158 -14.70 -9.28 -3.01
N ASP A 159 -15.54 -8.68 -3.85
CA ASP A 159 -15.61 -8.94 -5.28
C ASP A 159 -14.31 -8.56 -5.99
N PHE A 160 -13.73 -7.40 -5.66
CA PHE A 160 -12.44 -6.98 -6.21
C PHE A 160 -11.32 -7.96 -5.85
N THR A 161 -11.28 -8.43 -4.60
CA THR A 161 -10.30 -9.43 -4.14
C THR A 161 -10.45 -10.74 -4.91
N ALA A 162 -11.67 -11.23 -5.08
CA ALA A 162 -11.96 -12.43 -5.87
C ALA A 162 -11.55 -12.25 -7.33
N GLN A 163 -11.81 -11.08 -7.93
CA GLN A 163 -11.37 -10.76 -9.29
C GLN A 163 -9.84 -10.82 -9.41
N MET A 164 -9.10 -10.23 -8.48
CA MET A 164 -7.63 -10.25 -8.51
C MET A 164 -7.07 -11.67 -8.43
N TYR A 165 -7.66 -12.55 -7.63
CA TYR A 165 -7.30 -13.97 -7.63
C TYR A 165 -7.63 -14.67 -8.96
N ALA A 166 -8.81 -14.39 -9.53
CA ALA A 166 -9.20 -14.94 -10.82
C ALA A 166 -8.26 -14.50 -11.97
N GLU A 167 -7.71 -13.31 -11.89
CA GLU A 167 -6.70 -12.78 -12.81
C GLU A 167 -5.28 -13.36 -12.57
N GLY A 168 -5.12 -14.23 -11.56
CA GLY A 168 -3.85 -14.88 -11.23
C GLY A 168 -2.91 -14.04 -10.39
N HIS A 169 -3.38 -12.95 -9.76
CA HIS A 169 -2.56 -12.16 -8.87
C HIS A 169 -2.27 -12.91 -7.56
N SER A 170 -1.04 -12.81 -7.06
CA SER A 170 -0.57 -13.53 -5.88
C SER A 170 -0.39 -12.56 -4.70
N PHE A 171 -1.23 -12.69 -3.71
CA PHE A 171 -1.19 -11.91 -2.46
C PHE A 171 -1.81 -12.73 -1.32
N PHE A 172 -1.61 -12.29 -0.09
CA PHE A 172 -2.27 -12.89 1.08
C PHE A 172 -3.58 -12.14 1.39
N THR A 173 -4.61 -12.90 1.79
CA THR A 173 -5.82 -12.33 2.35
C THR A 173 -5.85 -12.57 3.85
N TYR A 174 -6.00 -11.49 4.61
CA TYR A 174 -6.23 -11.52 6.05
C TYR A 174 -7.70 -11.16 6.31
N MET A 175 -8.46 -12.12 6.79
CA MET A 175 -9.87 -11.96 7.13
C MET A 175 -10.02 -12.02 8.64
N SER A 176 -10.66 -11.02 9.23
CA SER A 176 -10.86 -10.92 10.68
C SER A 176 -12.19 -10.26 10.98
N ASP A 177 -12.82 -10.68 12.07
CA ASP A 177 -13.99 -10.03 12.65
C ASP A 177 -13.63 -8.85 13.56
N ASN A 178 -12.33 -8.63 13.77
CA ASN A 178 -11.76 -7.53 14.55
C ASN A 178 -10.64 -6.85 13.77
N ALA A 179 -10.72 -5.53 13.62
CA ALA A 179 -9.74 -4.71 12.90
C ALA A 179 -8.64 -4.14 13.81
N ASP A 180 -8.51 -4.58 15.06
CA ASP A 180 -7.49 -4.06 16.01
C ASP A 180 -6.07 -4.55 15.67
N SER A 181 -5.93 -5.45 14.71
CA SER A 181 -4.65 -6.05 14.37
C SER A 181 -4.44 -6.16 12.87
N LEU A 182 -3.17 -6.05 12.46
CA LEU A 182 -2.72 -6.29 11.09
C LEU A 182 -1.80 -7.51 11.05
N SER A 183 -2.05 -8.37 10.09
CA SER A 183 -1.11 -9.43 9.75
C SER A 183 -0.09 -8.92 8.75
N SER A 184 1.20 -9.06 9.07
CA SER A 184 2.27 -8.98 8.06
C SER A 184 2.49 -10.33 7.38
N CYS A 185 3.31 -10.38 6.34
CA CYS A 185 3.58 -11.60 5.55
C CYS A 185 4.04 -12.80 6.41
N CYS A 186 4.72 -12.53 7.53
CA CYS A 186 5.21 -13.57 8.47
C CYS A 186 4.15 -14.01 9.47
N ARG A 187 2.89 -13.58 9.31
CA ARG A 187 1.76 -13.83 10.23
C ARG A 187 2.00 -13.27 11.63
N LEU A 188 2.89 -12.30 11.78
CA LEU A 188 3.01 -11.52 13.00
C LEU A 188 1.77 -10.64 13.12
N ARG A 189 1.03 -10.86 14.18
CA ARG A 189 -0.11 -10.04 14.54
C ARG A 189 0.39 -8.85 15.34
N ASN A 190 0.16 -7.65 14.85
CA ASN A 190 0.42 -6.42 15.57
C ASN A 190 -0.91 -5.90 16.11
N GLU A 191 -1.04 -5.77 17.42
CA GLU A 191 -2.20 -5.15 18.05
C GLU A 191 -1.86 -3.71 18.41
N ILE A 192 -2.78 -2.80 18.11
CA ILE A 192 -2.71 -1.40 18.57
C ILE A 192 -3.37 -1.39 19.95
N GLN A 193 -2.58 -1.31 21.02
CA GLN A 193 -3.07 -1.14 22.37
C GLN A 193 -2.60 0.21 22.91
N ASP A 194 -3.54 1.03 23.42
CA ASP A 194 -3.28 2.29 24.12
C ASP A 194 -2.24 3.21 23.45
N ASN A 195 -2.36 3.45 22.14
CA ASN A 195 -1.43 4.24 21.32
C ASN A 195 0.00 3.64 21.18
N GLY A 196 0.18 2.38 21.47
CA GLY A 196 1.42 1.65 21.28
C GLY A 196 1.23 0.38 20.43
N PHE A 197 2.27 -0.01 19.68
CA PHE A 197 2.28 -1.33 19.04
C PHE A 197 2.79 -2.37 20.04
N SER A 198 2.01 -3.42 20.28
CA SER A 198 2.52 -4.61 20.98
C SER A 198 2.77 -5.73 19.97
N TYR A 199 3.88 -6.45 20.16
CA TYR A 199 4.22 -7.64 19.39
C TYR A 199 3.84 -8.87 20.20
N THR A 200 2.96 -9.71 19.68
CA THR A 200 2.63 -11.03 20.23
C THR A 200 3.15 -12.14 19.33
#